data_bd7cd3604e0dd435d92db72b07dca40a
#
_entry.id   bd7cd3604e0dd435d92db72b07dca40a
#
_cell.length_a   1.000
_cell.length_b   1.000
_cell.length_c   1.000
_cell.angle_alpha   90.00
_cell.angle_beta   90.00
_cell.angle_gamma   90.00
#
_symmetry.space_group_name_H-M   'P 1'
#
loop_
_entity.id
_entity.type
_entity.pdbx_description
1 polymer ?
#
loop_
_entity_poly.entity_id
_entity_poly.type
_entity_poly.pdbx_seq_one_letter_code
_entity_poly.pdbx_strand_id
1 'polypeptide(L)'
;MEVQCQTSFCQNEDGFPKLLRTCTVRLGIRSQPDYDGREFVDHGTEKCVVTVYIGSSPHHVEWSVTAARHRFKDTCQVVARKALRTLCQIYEEE
;
A
#
# COMPACT_ATOMS: atom_id res chain seq x y z
N MET A 1 10.89 18.80 7.30
CA MET A 1 9.76 18.50 8.20
C MET A 1 9.06 17.25 7.70
N GLU A 2 8.76 16.34 8.61
CA GLU A 2 8.07 15.09 8.29
C GLU A 2 6.63 15.18 8.79
N VAL A 3 5.67 14.81 7.94
CA VAL A 3 4.25 14.79 8.27
C VAL A 3 3.69 13.43 7.94
N GLN A 4 2.97 12.83 8.88
CA GLN A 4 2.32 11.54 8.66
C GLN A 4 0.97 11.76 7.98
N CYS A 5 0.73 11.05 6.87
CA CYS A 5 -0.50 11.12 6.11
C CYS A 5 -1.55 10.17 6.70
N GLN A 6 -2.83 10.51 6.49
CA GLN A 6 -3.92 9.65 6.93
C GLN A 6 -4.08 8.46 5.99
N THR A 7 -4.11 7.27 6.56
CA THR A 7 -4.19 6.02 5.80
C THR A 7 -5.52 5.85 5.05
N SER A 8 -6.61 6.41 5.58
CA SER A 8 -7.94 6.29 4.98
C SER A 8 -8.03 6.89 3.56
N PHE A 9 -7.22 7.89 3.24
CA PHE A 9 -7.22 8.48 1.90
C PHE A 9 -6.73 7.50 0.85
N CYS A 10 -5.67 6.73 1.16
CA CYS A 10 -5.16 5.73 0.23
C CYS A 10 -6.19 4.64 -0.04
N GLN A 11 -6.88 4.18 0.99
CA GLN A 11 -7.86 3.10 0.86
C GLN A 11 -9.03 3.47 -0.06
N ASN A 12 -9.37 4.75 -0.11
CA ASN A 12 -10.50 5.24 -0.90
C ASN A 12 -10.11 5.76 -2.28
N GLU A 13 -8.81 5.75 -2.62
CA GLU A 13 -8.36 6.17 -3.93
C GLU A 13 -8.75 5.15 -5.00
N ASP A 14 -9.19 5.66 -6.16
CA ASP A 14 -9.47 4.82 -7.32
C ASP A 14 -8.16 4.22 -7.88
N GLY A 15 -8.30 3.22 -8.72
CA GLY A 15 -7.15 2.58 -9.35
C GLY A 15 -6.58 1.43 -8.53
N PHE A 16 -5.27 1.41 -8.34
CA PHE A 16 -4.60 0.28 -7.68
C PHE A 16 -4.97 0.11 -6.21
N PRO A 17 -5.14 1.16 -5.40
CA PRO A 17 -5.58 0.97 -4.01
C PRO A 17 -6.94 0.28 -3.91
N LYS A 18 -7.89 0.68 -4.75
CA LYS A 18 -9.22 0.07 -4.79
C LYS A 18 -9.15 -1.38 -5.25
N LEU A 19 -8.34 -1.66 -6.26
CA LEU A 19 -8.13 -3.01 -6.76
C LEU A 19 -7.47 -3.90 -5.70
N LEU A 20 -6.48 -3.37 -4.99
CA LEU A 20 -5.81 -4.08 -3.91
C LEU A 20 -6.81 -4.49 -2.82
N ARG A 21 -7.66 -3.57 -2.41
CA ARG A 21 -8.70 -3.83 -1.41
C ARG A 21 -9.63 -4.96 -1.86
N THR A 22 -10.07 -4.90 -3.12
CA THR A 22 -10.93 -5.93 -3.69
C THR A 22 -10.25 -7.29 -3.67
N CYS A 23 -8.98 -7.35 -4.07
CA CYS A 23 -8.23 -8.59 -4.10
C CYS A 23 -8.03 -9.18 -2.70
N THR A 24 -7.70 -8.34 -1.71
CA THR A 24 -7.50 -8.85 -0.34
C THR A 24 -8.78 -9.43 0.24
N VAL A 25 -9.93 -8.83 -0.03
CA VAL A 25 -11.23 -9.35 0.40
C VAL A 25 -11.48 -10.73 -0.21
N ARG A 26 -11.23 -10.87 -1.51
CA ARG A 26 -11.44 -12.14 -2.22
C ARG A 26 -10.52 -13.26 -1.75
N LEU A 27 -9.33 -12.90 -1.28
CA LEU A 27 -8.34 -13.88 -0.81
C LEU A 27 -8.53 -14.26 0.65
N GLY A 28 -9.55 -13.75 1.31
CA GLY A 28 -9.85 -14.08 2.69
C GLY A 28 -8.98 -13.35 3.70
N ILE A 29 -8.33 -12.28 3.30
CA ILE A 29 -7.60 -11.43 4.22
C ILE A 29 -8.60 -10.56 4.96
N ARG A 30 -8.72 -10.75 6.26
CA ARG A 30 -9.79 -10.11 7.06
C ARG A 30 -9.59 -8.62 7.27
N SER A 31 -8.34 -8.18 7.39
CA SER A 31 -8.06 -6.76 7.60
C SER A 31 -7.90 -6.06 6.27
N GLN A 32 -8.31 -4.79 6.23
CA GLN A 32 -8.08 -3.95 5.06
C GLN A 32 -6.59 -3.59 4.95
N PRO A 33 -6.09 -3.35 3.72
CA PRO A 33 -4.74 -2.83 3.57
C PRO A 33 -4.58 -1.54 4.37
N ASP A 34 -3.53 -1.46 5.17
CA ASP A 34 -3.25 -0.33 6.04
C ASP A 34 -2.07 0.45 5.49
N TYR A 35 -2.27 1.72 5.20
CA TYR A 35 -1.27 2.59 4.58
C TYR A 35 -0.69 3.54 5.61
N ASP A 36 0.63 3.59 5.70
CA ASP A 36 1.35 4.55 6.53
C ASP A 36 2.17 5.46 5.60
N GLY A 37 1.73 6.71 5.48
CA GLY A 37 2.38 7.67 4.60
C GLY A 37 3.13 8.72 5.39
N ARG A 38 4.31 9.09 4.92
CA ARG A 38 5.14 10.14 5.50
C ARG A 38 5.61 11.08 4.42
N GLU A 39 5.35 12.37 4.61
CA GLU A 39 5.80 13.42 3.71
C GLU A 39 6.95 14.18 4.35
N PHE A 40 7.97 14.48 3.57
CA PHE A 40 9.12 15.23 4.04
C PHE A 40 9.79 15.98 2.89
N VAL A 41 10.66 16.91 3.23
CA VAL A 41 11.46 17.67 2.26
C VAL A 41 12.91 17.21 2.36
N ASP A 42 13.47 16.79 1.24
CA ASP A 42 14.85 16.32 1.14
C ASP A 42 15.57 17.16 0.07
N HIS A 43 16.58 17.92 0.49
CA HIS A 43 17.34 18.82 -0.39
C HIS A 43 16.43 19.75 -1.20
N GLY A 44 15.40 20.30 -0.57
CA GLY A 44 14.45 21.20 -1.20
C GLY A 44 13.40 20.53 -2.07
N THR A 45 13.40 19.22 -2.14
CA THR A 45 12.44 18.45 -2.95
C THR A 45 11.45 17.74 -2.02
N GLU A 46 10.17 17.90 -2.31
CA GLU A 46 9.12 17.19 -1.59
C GLU A 46 9.16 15.71 -1.93
N LYS A 47 9.09 14.87 -0.91
CA LYS A 47 9.04 13.42 -1.06
C LYS A 47 7.97 12.83 -0.16
N CYS A 48 7.40 11.72 -0.61
CA CYS A 48 6.44 10.96 0.17
C CYS A 48 6.81 9.49 0.13
N VAL A 49 6.90 8.87 1.31
CA VAL A 49 7.13 7.43 1.45
C VAL A 49 5.88 6.81 2.03
N VAL A 50 5.35 5.80 1.36
CA VAL A 50 4.15 5.09 1.82
C VAL A 50 4.47 3.61 1.94
N THR A 51 4.12 3.04 3.08
CA THR A 51 4.17 1.60 3.33
C THR A 51 2.75 1.09 3.43
N VAL A 52 2.42 0.03 2.68
CA VAL A 52 1.15 -0.67 2.84
C VAL A 52 1.39 -1.97 3.58
N TYR A 53 0.58 -2.22 4.61
CA TYR A 53 0.63 -3.44 5.42
C TYR A 53 -0.53 -4.32 5.01
N ILE A 54 -0.21 -5.55 4.63
CA ILE A 54 -1.20 -6.56 4.24
C ILE A 54 -1.30 -7.56 5.38
N GLY A 55 -2.51 -7.75 5.88
CA GLY A 55 -2.75 -8.66 7.00
C GLY A 55 -2.50 -10.11 6.64
N SER A 56 -2.41 -10.94 7.68
CA SER A 56 -2.24 -12.38 7.49
C SER A 56 -3.49 -13.02 6.90
N SER A 57 -3.29 -14.09 6.14
CA SER A 57 -4.35 -14.95 5.63
C SER A 57 -4.14 -16.36 6.19
N PRO A 58 -5.11 -17.29 5.97
CA PRO A 58 -4.92 -18.67 6.42
C PRO A 58 -3.66 -19.34 5.88
N HIS A 59 -3.13 -18.86 4.78
CA HIS A 59 -1.99 -19.47 4.09
C HIS A 59 -0.69 -18.70 4.21
N HIS A 60 -0.74 -17.42 4.58
CA HIS A 60 0.44 -16.55 4.60
C HIS A 60 0.43 -15.62 5.81
N VAL A 61 1.63 -15.34 6.31
CA VAL A 61 1.82 -14.36 7.37
C VAL A 61 1.65 -12.94 6.81
N GLU A 62 1.47 -11.96 7.68
CA GLU A 62 1.41 -10.56 7.30
C GLU A 62 2.72 -10.09 6.65
N TRP A 63 2.61 -9.13 5.76
CA TRP A 63 3.76 -8.56 5.05
C TRP A 63 3.48 -7.13 4.66
N SER A 64 4.51 -6.44 4.19
CA SER A 64 4.37 -5.05 3.78
C SER A 64 5.25 -4.74 2.58
N VAL A 65 4.88 -3.68 1.85
CA VAL A 65 5.70 -3.11 0.78
C VAL A 65 5.75 -1.60 0.93
N THR A 66 6.83 -1.00 0.47
CA THR A 66 7.06 0.43 0.58
C THR A 66 7.41 1.01 -0.78
N ALA A 67 6.94 2.23 -1.03
CA ALA A 67 7.30 2.98 -2.22
C ALA A 67 7.49 4.44 -1.87
N ALA A 68 8.24 5.16 -2.71
CA ALA A 68 8.50 6.58 -2.53
C ALA A 68 8.30 7.32 -3.85
N ARG A 69 7.61 8.45 -3.79
CA ARG A 69 7.41 9.38 -4.90
C ARG A 69 7.28 10.78 -4.31
N HIS A 70 6.93 11.75 -5.14
CA HIS A 70 6.82 13.14 -4.69
C HIS A 70 5.50 13.43 -3.97
N ARG A 71 4.40 12.83 -4.43
CA ARG A 71 3.06 13.09 -3.92
C ARG A 71 2.47 11.85 -3.28
N PHE A 72 1.64 12.08 -2.26
CA PHE A 72 0.97 11.01 -1.53
C PHE A 72 0.10 10.14 -2.44
N LYS A 73 -0.74 10.76 -3.27
CA LYS A 73 -1.64 10.02 -4.17
C LYS A 73 -0.88 9.14 -5.15
N ASP A 74 0.18 9.68 -5.75
CA ASP A 74 1.00 8.93 -6.69
C ASP A 74 1.71 7.77 -5.99
N THR A 75 2.21 8.01 -4.78
CA THR A 75 2.89 7.00 -3.99
C THR A 75 1.93 5.87 -3.60
N CYS A 76 0.69 6.20 -3.26
CA CYS A 76 -0.34 5.20 -2.96
C CYS A 76 -0.60 4.28 -4.16
N GLN A 77 -0.67 4.85 -5.36
CA GLN A 77 -0.86 4.06 -6.58
C GLN A 77 0.32 3.10 -6.79
N VAL A 78 1.54 3.59 -6.63
CA VAL A 78 2.74 2.78 -6.84
C VAL A 78 2.85 1.67 -5.79
N VAL A 79 2.64 1.99 -4.52
CA VAL A 79 2.76 0.99 -3.46
C VAL A 79 1.67 -0.07 -3.57
N ALA A 80 0.44 0.32 -3.92
CA ALA A 80 -0.66 -0.62 -4.14
C ALA A 80 -0.37 -1.55 -5.31
N ARG A 81 0.20 -1.02 -6.40
CA ARG A 81 0.61 -1.82 -7.55
C ARG A 81 1.68 -2.83 -7.17
N LYS A 82 2.67 -2.44 -6.37
CA LYS A 82 3.70 -3.36 -5.87
C LYS A 82 3.08 -4.46 -5.02
N ALA A 83 2.15 -4.10 -4.15
CA ALA A 83 1.45 -5.07 -3.30
C ALA A 83 0.65 -6.06 -4.15
N LEU A 84 -0.03 -5.60 -5.19
CA LEU A 84 -0.77 -6.46 -6.10
C LEU A 84 0.14 -7.46 -6.80
N ARG A 85 1.32 -7.02 -7.25
CA ARG A 85 2.30 -7.93 -7.86
C ARG A 85 2.74 -9.01 -6.88
N THR A 86 3.00 -8.63 -5.64
CA THR A 86 3.41 -9.58 -4.60
C THR A 86 2.28 -10.56 -4.32
N LEU A 87 1.03 -10.09 -4.23
CA LEU A 87 -0.12 -10.97 -4.06
C LEU A 87 -0.24 -11.99 -5.19
N CYS A 88 -0.09 -11.54 -6.43
CA CYS A 88 -0.14 -12.44 -7.59
C CYS A 88 0.94 -13.51 -7.51
N GLN A 89 2.16 -13.14 -7.11
CA GLN A 89 3.26 -14.08 -6.96
C GLN A 89 2.98 -15.10 -5.85
N ILE A 90 2.53 -14.63 -4.70
CA ILE A 90 2.24 -15.49 -3.55
C ILE A 90 1.17 -16.52 -3.88
N TYR A 91 0.06 -16.07 -4.49
CA TYR A 91 -1.09 -16.93 -4.73
C TYR A 91 -1.01 -17.71 -6.03
N GLU A 92 -0.14 -17.32 -6.94
CA GLU A 92 0.12 -18.07 -8.18
C GLU A 92 0.88 -19.37 -7.91
N GLU A 93 1.69 -19.39 -6.86
CA GLU A 93 2.48 -20.56 -6.48
C GLU A 93 1.65 -21.63 -5.72
N GLU A 94 0.43 -21.31 -5.39
CA GLU A 94 -0.48 -22.25 -4.75
C GLU A 94 -1.37 -22.94 -5.80
#